data_ca02e07d78d7ab02e14465d6e81d95a7
#
_entry.id   ca02e07d78d7ab02e14465d6e81d95a7
#
_cell.length_a   1.000
_cell.length_b   1.000
_cell.length_c   1.000
_cell.angle_alpha   90.00
_cell.angle_beta   90.00
_cell.angle_gamma   90.00
#
_symmetry.space_group_name_H-M   'P 1'
#
loop_
_entity.id
_entity.type
_entity.pdbx_description
1 polymer ?
#
loop_
_entity_poly.entity_id
_entity_poly.type
_entity_poly.pdbx_seq_one_letter_code
_entity_poly.pdbx_strand_id
1 'polypeptide(L)'
;FLFVGLYVSAYSVQHANYFQGVLKLDASVIALTGSIFALCSLFGNVLGGILFDKLGVMKTLMLSAIAVAASGVSILLSGSNPIFAHIFSAVKGLATFIYMMAPAYLVGEYFGKKEYGSILGVIQLIFAIGFSGGSVLFGVLATSLGYDITWMVILGFVAMAFLLLITASKGMAKLNKERKNDIAKAA
;
A
#
# COMPACT_ATOMS: atom_id res chain seq x y z
N PHE A 1 -2.24 -7.55 -5.91
CA PHE A 1 -3.06 -6.83 -4.91
C PHE A 1 -3.35 -7.62 -3.65
N LEU A 2 -3.23 -8.95 -3.63
CA LEU A 2 -3.38 -9.74 -2.41
C LEU A 2 -2.45 -9.26 -1.29
N PHE A 3 -1.15 -9.17 -1.57
CA PHE A 3 -0.16 -8.68 -0.60
C PHE A 3 -0.36 -7.21 -0.22
N VAL A 4 -0.93 -6.41 -1.14
CA VAL A 4 -1.34 -5.02 -0.80
C VAL A 4 -2.42 -5.06 0.27
N GLY A 5 -3.45 -5.89 0.11
CA GLY A 5 -4.49 -6.07 1.11
C GLY A 5 -3.94 -6.53 2.46
N LEU A 6 -3.05 -7.52 2.47
CA LEU A 6 -2.43 -8.04 3.68
C LEU A 6 -1.71 -6.96 4.51
N TYR A 7 -0.80 -6.19 3.89
CA TYR A 7 -0.08 -5.15 4.65
C TYR A 7 -0.96 -3.96 5.00
N VAL A 8 -1.89 -3.57 4.12
CA VAL A 8 -2.82 -2.46 4.40
C VAL A 8 -3.72 -2.79 5.60
N SER A 9 -4.18 -4.04 5.71
CA SER A 9 -4.93 -4.52 6.86
C SER A 9 -4.14 -4.39 8.17
N ALA A 10 -2.89 -4.88 8.18
CA ALA A 10 -2.01 -4.77 9.33
C ALA A 10 -1.78 -3.29 9.73
N TYR A 11 -1.42 -2.44 8.76
CA TYR A 11 -1.17 -1.03 8.97
C TYR A 11 -2.41 -0.23 9.40
N SER A 12 -3.61 -0.65 9.00
CA SER A 12 -4.84 0.09 9.27
C SER A 12 -5.58 -0.39 10.52
N VAL A 13 -5.49 -1.67 10.85
CA VAL A 13 -6.23 -2.26 11.97
C VAL A 13 -5.32 -2.52 13.17
N GLN A 14 -4.15 -3.12 12.96
CA GLN A 14 -3.33 -3.63 14.05
C GLN A 14 -2.40 -2.59 14.68
N HIS A 15 -2.10 -1.48 13.99
CA HIS A 15 -1.24 -0.44 14.56
C HIS A 15 -1.81 0.16 15.86
N ALA A 16 -3.15 0.35 15.93
CA ALA A 16 -3.78 0.89 17.12
C ALA A 16 -3.64 -0.07 18.32
N ASN A 17 -3.86 -1.37 18.09
CA ASN A 17 -3.66 -2.40 19.10
C ASN A 17 -2.19 -2.47 19.58
N TYR A 18 -1.24 -2.30 18.66
CA TYR A 18 0.18 -2.25 18.97
C TYR A 18 0.53 -1.02 19.83
N PHE A 19 0.08 0.16 19.44
CA PHE A 19 0.34 1.40 20.17
C PHE A 19 -0.29 1.40 21.55
N GLN A 20 -1.54 0.93 21.69
CA GLN A 20 -2.25 0.92 22.96
C GLN A 20 -1.86 -0.29 23.84
N GLY A 21 -1.85 -1.48 23.27
CA GLY A 21 -1.70 -2.73 24.03
C GLY A 21 -0.25 -3.07 24.36
N VAL A 22 0.67 -2.83 23.41
CA VAL A 22 2.09 -3.22 23.55
C VAL A 22 2.94 -2.05 24.00
N LEU A 23 2.91 -0.94 23.27
CA LEU A 23 3.73 0.24 23.59
C LEU A 23 3.14 1.09 24.73
N LYS A 24 1.87 0.87 25.08
CA LYS A 24 1.14 1.60 26.14
C LYS A 24 1.25 3.12 25.98
N LEU A 25 1.17 3.60 24.73
CA LEU A 25 1.19 5.03 24.44
C LEU A 25 -0.07 5.69 25.01
N ASP A 26 0.07 6.94 25.43
CA ASP A 26 -1.06 7.73 25.93
C ASP A 26 -2.17 7.85 24.87
N ALA A 27 -3.42 7.86 25.33
CA ALA A 27 -4.59 7.99 24.46
C ALA A 27 -4.55 9.26 23.59
N SER A 28 -3.97 10.35 24.09
CA SER A 28 -3.76 11.59 23.35
C SER A 28 -2.79 11.41 22.17
N VAL A 29 -1.70 10.65 22.38
CA VAL A 29 -0.74 10.32 21.32
C VAL A 29 -1.41 9.49 20.25
N ILE A 30 -2.18 8.46 20.63
CA ILE A 30 -2.90 7.58 19.69
C ILE A 30 -3.95 8.39 18.90
N ALA A 31 -4.72 9.25 19.56
CA ALA A 31 -5.69 10.13 18.89
C ALA A 31 -5.01 11.06 17.88
N LEU A 32 -3.85 11.61 18.24
CA LEU A 32 -3.07 12.48 17.36
C LEU A 32 -2.56 11.72 16.13
N THR A 33 -2.12 10.45 16.28
CA THR A 33 -1.73 9.62 15.11
C THR A 33 -2.89 9.45 14.12
N GLY A 34 -4.12 9.25 14.62
CA GLY A 34 -5.32 9.18 13.80
C GLY A 34 -5.61 10.48 13.03
N SER A 35 -5.49 11.62 13.71
CA SER A 35 -5.68 12.94 13.11
C SER A 35 -4.63 13.24 12.04
N ILE A 36 -3.35 12.94 12.32
CA ILE A 36 -2.25 13.06 11.36
C ILE A 36 -2.52 12.19 10.12
N PHE A 37 -2.91 10.93 10.34
CA PHE A 37 -3.25 10.03 9.22
C PHE A 37 -4.37 10.61 8.36
N ALA A 38 -5.45 11.10 8.96
CA ALA A 38 -6.59 11.64 8.23
C ALA A 38 -6.20 12.84 7.36
N LEU A 39 -5.47 13.79 7.93
CA LEU A 39 -4.98 14.96 7.18
C LEU A 39 -4.00 14.55 6.07
N CYS A 40 -3.02 13.72 6.39
CA CYS A 40 -2.04 13.27 5.41
C CYS A 40 -2.67 12.42 4.30
N SER A 41 -3.72 11.64 4.57
CA SER A 41 -4.42 10.87 3.54
C SER A 41 -5.20 11.74 2.57
N LEU A 42 -5.77 12.85 3.04
CA LEU A 42 -6.41 13.84 2.18
C LEU A 42 -5.42 14.41 1.16
N PHE A 43 -4.28 14.92 1.64
CA PHE A 43 -3.22 15.43 0.76
C PHE A 43 -2.58 14.31 -0.07
N GLY A 44 -2.40 13.13 0.50
CA GLY A 44 -1.84 11.96 -0.18
C GLY A 44 -2.62 11.54 -1.41
N ASN A 45 -3.95 11.53 -1.33
CA ASN A 45 -4.79 11.20 -2.48
C ASN A 45 -4.69 12.26 -3.59
N VAL A 46 -4.67 13.54 -3.25
CA VAL A 46 -4.46 14.62 -4.25
C VAL A 46 -3.08 14.49 -4.90
N LEU A 47 -2.03 14.32 -4.08
CA LEU A 47 -0.66 14.11 -4.56
C LEU A 47 -0.55 12.85 -5.42
N GLY A 48 -1.21 11.77 -5.02
CA GLY A 48 -1.24 10.50 -5.76
C GLY A 48 -1.77 10.66 -7.17
N GLY A 49 -2.88 11.39 -7.36
CA GLY A 49 -3.40 11.73 -8.68
C GLY A 49 -2.38 12.49 -9.52
N ILE A 50 -1.79 13.55 -8.97
CA ILE A 50 -0.76 14.34 -9.64
C ILE A 50 0.47 13.50 -10.01
N LEU A 51 0.89 12.59 -9.13
CA LEU A 51 2.02 11.70 -9.39
C LEU A 51 1.72 10.73 -10.53
N PHE A 52 0.54 10.11 -10.54
CA PHE A 52 0.14 9.24 -11.65
C PHE A 52 0.06 9.99 -12.97
N ASP A 53 -0.51 11.18 -12.99
CA ASP A 53 -0.69 11.98 -14.20
C ASP A 53 0.65 12.52 -14.74
N LYS A 54 1.55 12.99 -13.87
CA LYS A 54 2.82 13.61 -14.29
C LYS A 54 3.98 12.63 -14.45
N LEU A 55 4.10 11.64 -13.58
CA LEU A 55 5.24 10.71 -13.57
C LEU A 55 4.90 9.36 -14.23
N GLY A 56 3.60 9.08 -14.40
CA GLY A 56 3.11 7.80 -14.89
C GLY A 56 3.17 6.70 -13.84
N VAL A 57 2.58 5.56 -14.17
CA VAL A 57 2.37 4.43 -13.26
C VAL A 57 3.68 3.92 -12.66
N MET A 58 4.70 3.69 -13.49
CA MET A 58 5.94 3.03 -13.04
C MET A 58 6.69 3.81 -11.96
N LYS A 59 6.92 5.11 -12.21
CA LYS A 59 7.67 5.96 -11.27
C LYS A 59 6.88 6.17 -9.98
N THR A 60 5.56 6.31 -10.10
CA THR A 60 4.66 6.45 -8.95
C THR A 60 4.67 5.20 -8.07
N LEU A 61 4.64 4.00 -8.65
CA LEU A 61 4.79 2.74 -7.90
C LEU A 61 6.13 2.66 -7.16
N MET A 62 7.24 3.06 -7.80
CA MET A 62 8.56 3.04 -7.15
C MET A 62 8.63 4.02 -5.95
N LEU A 63 8.11 5.24 -6.13
CA LEU A 63 8.03 6.22 -5.05
C LEU A 63 7.16 5.72 -3.89
N SER A 64 6.02 5.12 -4.23
CA SER A 64 5.12 4.54 -3.24
C SER A 64 5.75 3.39 -2.46
N ALA A 65 6.56 2.55 -3.13
CA ALA A 65 7.29 1.47 -2.47
C ALA A 65 8.20 2.00 -1.35
N ILE A 66 8.94 3.08 -1.66
CA ILE A 66 9.81 3.74 -0.67
C ILE A 66 8.99 4.31 0.48
N ALA A 67 7.91 5.03 0.19
CA ALA A 67 7.05 5.63 1.20
C ALA A 67 6.41 4.58 2.13
N VAL A 68 5.83 3.51 1.55
CA VAL A 68 5.20 2.45 2.34
C VAL A 68 6.23 1.66 3.16
N ALA A 69 7.43 1.40 2.60
CA ALA A 69 8.52 0.77 3.35
C ALA A 69 9.00 1.68 4.50
N ALA A 70 9.15 2.97 4.26
CA ALA A 70 9.52 3.94 5.30
C ALA A 70 8.49 4.00 6.43
N SER A 71 7.19 3.92 6.12
CA SER A 71 6.15 3.80 7.16
C SER A 71 6.30 2.50 7.96
N GLY A 72 6.61 1.38 7.30
CA GLY A 72 6.87 0.10 7.98
C GLY A 72 8.09 0.12 8.90
N VAL A 73 9.16 0.80 8.49
CA VAL A 73 10.31 1.02 9.36
C VAL A 73 9.95 1.92 10.55
N SER A 74 9.13 2.95 10.32
CA SER A 74 8.72 3.87 11.38
C SER A 74 7.89 3.17 12.46
N ILE A 75 7.01 2.22 12.12
CA ILE A 75 6.25 1.48 13.14
C ILE A 75 7.16 0.58 13.97
N LEU A 76 8.19 -0.04 13.38
CA LEU A 76 9.19 -0.81 14.13
C LEU A 76 9.98 0.06 15.11
N LEU A 77 10.29 1.31 14.73
CA LEU A 77 11.02 2.25 15.59
C LEU A 77 10.13 2.93 16.65
N SER A 78 8.81 2.79 16.57
CA SER A 78 7.88 3.45 17.50
C SER A 78 8.02 2.98 18.95
N GLY A 79 8.59 1.81 19.18
CA GLY A 79 8.97 1.33 20.51
C GLY A 79 10.12 2.11 21.15
N SER A 80 10.99 2.72 20.36
CA SER A 80 12.12 3.52 20.87
C SER A 80 11.74 4.99 21.16
N ASN A 81 10.83 5.56 20.36
CA ASN A 81 10.34 6.92 20.55
C ASN A 81 8.94 7.11 19.94
N PRO A 82 7.97 7.65 20.70
CA PRO A 82 6.59 7.88 20.22
C PRO A 82 6.50 8.76 18.96
N ILE A 83 7.49 9.57 18.65
CA ILE A 83 7.54 10.38 17.42
C ILE A 83 7.41 9.51 16.16
N PHE A 84 7.97 8.29 16.19
CA PHE A 84 7.89 7.37 15.06
C PHE A 84 6.46 6.86 14.81
N ALA A 85 5.58 6.84 15.81
CA ALA A 85 4.16 6.55 15.61
C ALA A 85 3.48 7.66 14.79
N HIS A 86 3.85 8.92 15.00
CA HIS A 86 3.36 10.04 14.19
C HIS A 86 3.93 10.01 12.77
N ILE A 87 5.23 9.71 12.62
CA ILE A 87 5.87 9.56 11.30
C ILE A 87 5.22 8.41 10.52
N PHE A 88 4.99 7.26 11.17
CA PHE A 88 4.25 6.14 10.57
C PHE A 88 2.90 6.61 10.02
N SER A 89 2.12 7.31 10.83
CA SER A 89 0.78 7.77 10.45
C SER A 89 0.80 8.80 9.32
N ALA A 90 1.75 9.72 9.34
CA ALA A 90 1.92 10.73 8.31
C ALA A 90 2.31 10.10 6.97
N VAL A 91 3.34 9.27 6.95
CA VAL A 91 3.85 8.64 5.71
C VAL A 91 2.85 7.64 5.16
N LYS A 92 2.21 6.82 6.02
CA LYS A 92 1.11 5.93 5.64
C LYS A 92 -0.05 6.71 5.03
N GLY A 93 -0.43 7.85 5.63
CA GLY A 93 -1.49 8.72 5.11
C GLY A 93 -1.13 9.24 3.72
N LEU A 94 0.07 9.78 3.53
CA LEU A 94 0.54 10.26 2.23
C LEU A 94 0.57 9.16 1.16
N ALA A 95 0.77 7.90 1.53
CA ALA A 95 0.81 6.76 0.62
C ALA A 95 -0.56 6.06 0.41
N THR A 96 -1.66 6.60 0.97
CA THR A 96 -3.00 6.00 0.87
C THR A 96 -3.46 5.76 -0.57
N PHE A 97 -3.07 6.64 -1.50
CA PHE A 97 -3.43 6.56 -2.91
C PHE A 97 -3.03 5.24 -3.57
N ILE A 98 -2.03 4.51 -3.04
CA ILE A 98 -1.54 3.27 -3.65
C ILE A 98 -2.58 2.15 -3.65
N TYR A 99 -3.44 2.10 -2.66
CA TYR A 99 -4.52 1.11 -2.63
C TYR A 99 -5.89 1.70 -3.01
N MET A 100 -6.04 3.02 -2.91
CA MET A 100 -7.28 3.71 -3.32
C MET A 100 -7.34 3.98 -4.82
N MET A 101 -6.25 4.44 -5.43
CA MET A 101 -6.24 4.94 -6.80
C MET A 101 -5.44 4.07 -7.78
N ALA A 102 -4.34 3.44 -7.34
CA ALA A 102 -3.48 2.67 -8.23
C ALA A 102 -4.21 1.55 -8.99
N PRO A 103 -5.18 0.80 -8.41
CA PRO A 103 -5.94 -0.19 -9.18
C PRO A 103 -6.59 0.40 -10.43
N ALA A 104 -7.24 1.56 -10.28
CA ALA A 104 -7.93 2.24 -11.36
C ALA A 104 -6.96 2.74 -12.45
N TYR A 105 -5.84 3.35 -12.03
CA TYR A 105 -4.80 3.81 -12.95
C TYR A 105 -4.14 2.65 -13.71
N LEU A 106 -3.82 1.55 -13.03
CA LEU A 106 -3.23 0.35 -13.64
C LEU A 106 -4.16 -0.27 -14.69
N VAL A 107 -5.44 -0.40 -14.35
CA VAL A 107 -6.43 -0.96 -15.29
C VAL A 107 -6.61 -0.04 -16.49
N GLY A 108 -6.75 1.26 -16.27
CA GLY A 108 -6.90 2.24 -17.35
C GLY A 108 -5.70 2.28 -18.29
N GLU A 109 -4.48 2.26 -17.74
CA GLU A 109 -3.23 2.32 -18.52
C GLU A 109 -2.97 1.05 -19.34
N TYR A 110 -3.20 -0.13 -18.76
CA TYR A 110 -2.77 -1.39 -19.38
C TYR A 110 -3.87 -2.14 -20.12
N PHE A 111 -5.13 -2.03 -19.71
CA PHE A 111 -6.25 -2.77 -20.27
C PHE A 111 -7.24 -1.88 -21.05
N GLY A 112 -7.18 -0.57 -20.87
CA GLY A 112 -8.08 0.37 -21.54
C GLY A 112 -9.49 0.36 -20.96
N LYS A 113 -10.48 0.82 -21.77
CA LYS A 113 -11.85 1.10 -21.28
C LYS A 113 -12.84 -0.07 -21.43
N LYS A 114 -12.58 -1.00 -22.36
CA LYS A 114 -13.59 -2.01 -22.77
C LYS A 114 -14.02 -2.93 -21.64
N GLU A 115 -13.08 -3.48 -20.87
CA GLU A 115 -13.32 -4.41 -19.76
C GLU A 115 -12.94 -3.81 -18.41
N TYR A 116 -12.88 -2.48 -18.33
CA TYR A 116 -12.36 -1.75 -17.16
C TYR A 116 -13.05 -2.15 -15.86
N GLY A 117 -14.38 -2.18 -15.83
CA GLY A 117 -15.14 -2.49 -14.62
C GLY A 117 -14.93 -3.92 -14.13
N SER A 118 -14.93 -4.89 -15.05
CA SER A 118 -14.74 -6.30 -14.72
C SER A 118 -13.34 -6.56 -14.16
N ILE A 119 -12.30 -6.01 -14.80
CA ILE A 119 -10.91 -6.19 -14.36
C ILE A 119 -10.69 -5.48 -13.02
N LEU A 120 -11.18 -4.26 -12.85
CA LEU A 120 -11.09 -3.53 -11.59
C LEU A 120 -11.82 -4.27 -10.47
N GLY A 121 -13.00 -4.85 -10.75
CA GLY A 121 -13.74 -5.66 -9.78
C GLY A 121 -12.95 -6.87 -9.29
N VAL A 122 -12.29 -7.59 -10.19
CA VAL A 122 -11.43 -8.73 -9.82
C VAL A 122 -10.23 -8.28 -8.96
N ILE A 123 -9.59 -7.17 -9.31
CA ILE A 123 -8.48 -6.62 -8.52
C ILE A 123 -8.95 -6.23 -7.12
N GLN A 124 -10.10 -5.59 -6.99
CA GLN A 124 -10.68 -5.20 -5.71
C GLN A 124 -11.10 -6.42 -4.88
N LEU A 125 -11.62 -7.48 -5.50
CA LEU A 125 -11.92 -8.74 -4.82
C LEU A 125 -10.65 -9.37 -4.23
N ILE A 126 -9.56 -9.45 -5.01
CA ILE A 126 -8.28 -9.99 -4.56
C ILE A 126 -7.71 -9.14 -3.41
N PHE A 127 -7.82 -7.81 -3.51
CA PHE A 127 -7.44 -6.89 -2.43
C PHE A 127 -8.26 -7.15 -1.16
N ALA A 128 -9.59 -7.29 -1.28
CA ALA A 128 -10.49 -7.53 -0.15
C ALA A 128 -10.19 -8.85 0.57
N ILE A 129 -9.88 -9.91 -0.18
CA ILE A 129 -9.43 -11.19 0.39
C ILE A 129 -8.15 -11.01 1.19
N GLY A 130 -7.16 -10.30 0.63
CA GLY A 130 -5.92 -9.96 1.33
C GLY A 130 -6.16 -9.12 2.58
N PHE A 131 -7.01 -8.10 2.48
CA PHE A 131 -7.35 -7.22 3.60
C PHE A 131 -8.04 -7.97 4.74
N SER A 132 -9.03 -8.81 4.43
CA SER A 132 -9.74 -9.61 5.43
C SER A 132 -8.83 -10.64 6.09
N GLY A 133 -7.99 -11.33 5.30
CA GLY A 133 -7.03 -12.30 5.82
C GLY A 133 -5.87 -11.68 6.59
N GLY A 134 -5.48 -10.45 6.24
CA GLY A 134 -4.30 -9.79 6.80
C GLY A 134 -4.39 -9.54 8.30
N SER A 135 -5.56 -9.14 8.80
CA SER A 135 -5.77 -8.92 10.24
C SER A 135 -5.70 -10.22 11.04
N VAL A 136 -6.30 -11.31 10.50
CA VAL A 136 -6.25 -12.63 11.12
C VAL A 136 -4.82 -13.17 11.14
N LEU A 137 -4.13 -13.10 9.98
CA LEU A 137 -2.74 -13.53 9.87
C LEU A 137 -1.82 -12.77 10.82
N PHE A 138 -2.00 -11.45 10.92
CA PHE A 138 -1.25 -10.64 11.88
C PHE A 138 -1.47 -11.10 13.31
N GLY A 139 -2.72 -11.35 13.71
CA GLY A 139 -3.04 -11.82 15.06
C GLY A 139 -2.36 -13.15 15.38
N VAL A 140 -2.40 -14.12 14.46
CA VAL A 140 -1.72 -15.42 14.62
C VAL A 140 -0.19 -15.25 14.73
N LEU A 141 0.40 -14.44 13.88
CA LEU A 141 1.84 -14.16 13.91
C LEU A 141 2.25 -13.44 15.20
N ALA A 142 1.50 -12.43 15.62
CA ALA A 142 1.80 -11.65 16.82
C ALA A 142 1.72 -12.48 18.11
N THR A 143 0.79 -13.45 18.19
CA THR A 143 0.70 -14.36 19.32
C THR A 143 1.80 -15.42 19.33
N SER A 144 2.28 -15.83 18.13
CA SER A 144 3.28 -16.91 18.01
C SER A 144 4.72 -16.40 18.04
N LEU A 145 5.00 -15.26 17.39
CA LEU A 145 6.33 -14.72 17.16
C LEU A 145 6.61 -13.40 17.87
N GLY A 146 5.58 -12.80 18.43
CA GLY A 146 5.65 -11.43 18.99
C GLY A 146 5.46 -10.34 17.93
N TYR A 147 5.21 -9.12 18.42
CA TYR A 147 4.85 -8.00 17.53
C TYR A 147 6.00 -7.53 16.65
N ASP A 148 7.23 -7.47 17.15
CA ASP A 148 8.38 -6.95 16.40
C ASP A 148 8.68 -7.82 15.18
N ILE A 149 8.72 -9.15 15.36
CA ILE A 149 8.92 -10.09 14.26
C ILE A 149 7.74 -10.01 13.28
N THR A 150 6.52 -9.87 13.79
CA THR A 150 5.32 -9.76 12.95
C THR A 150 5.39 -8.52 12.07
N TRP A 151 5.80 -7.36 12.59
CA TRP A 151 5.99 -6.16 11.78
C TRP A 151 7.08 -6.34 10.72
N MET A 152 8.16 -7.08 10.99
CA MET A 152 9.17 -7.43 9.98
C MET A 152 8.58 -8.31 8.87
N VAL A 153 7.73 -9.27 9.21
CA VAL A 153 7.02 -10.11 8.22
C VAL A 153 6.09 -9.25 7.36
N ILE A 154 5.35 -8.30 7.97
CA ILE A 154 4.51 -7.36 7.22
C ILE A 154 5.33 -6.49 6.27
N LEU A 155 6.52 -6.04 6.69
CA LEU A 155 7.44 -5.32 5.81
C LEU A 155 7.92 -6.20 4.64
N GLY A 156 8.09 -7.50 4.86
CA GLY A 156 8.33 -8.49 3.79
C GLY A 156 7.16 -8.56 2.80
N PHE A 157 5.90 -8.51 3.28
CA PHE A 157 4.73 -8.45 2.40
C PHE A 157 4.66 -7.13 1.60
N VAL A 158 5.08 -6.02 2.19
CA VAL A 158 5.24 -4.75 1.45
C VAL A 158 6.23 -4.92 0.30
N ALA A 159 7.41 -5.46 0.58
CA ALA A 159 8.42 -5.71 -0.45
C ALA A 159 7.89 -6.63 -1.56
N MET A 160 7.23 -7.73 -1.22
CA MET A 160 6.62 -8.65 -2.16
C MET A 160 5.52 -7.98 -2.99
N ALA A 161 4.65 -7.18 -2.37
CA ALA A 161 3.58 -6.46 -3.04
C ALA A 161 4.13 -5.55 -4.15
N PHE A 162 5.11 -4.72 -3.81
CA PHE A 162 5.70 -3.78 -4.77
C PHE A 162 6.56 -4.46 -5.83
N LEU A 163 7.30 -5.52 -5.46
CA LEU A 163 8.04 -6.32 -6.43
C LEU A 163 7.10 -6.92 -7.49
N LEU A 164 5.99 -7.50 -7.07
CA LEU A 164 5.00 -8.06 -7.98
C LEU A 164 4.30 -6.97 -8.81
N LEU A 165 3.92 -5.83 -8.22
CA LEU A 165 3.30 -4.72 -8.94
C LEU A 165 4.23 -4.13 -10.00
N ILE A 166 5.50 -3.90 -9.65
CA ILE A 166 6.49 -3.33 -10.55
C ILE A 166 6.83 -4.30 -11.69
N THR A 167 7.01 -5.60 -11.38
CA THR A 167 7.31 -6.60 -12.42
C THR A 167 6.12 -6.81 -13.35
N ALA A 168 4.90 -6.89 -12.83
CA ALA A 168 3.68 -6.98 -13.64
C ALA A 168 3.52 -5.73 -14.54
N SER A 169 3.72 -4.53 -13.99
CA SER A 169 3.62 -3.28 -14.74
C SER A 169 4.67 -3.19 -15.86
N LYS A 170 5.91 -3.65 -15.63
CA LYS A 170 6.95 -3.74 -16.66
C LYS A 170 6.55 -4.70 -17.78
N GLY A 171 6.03 -5.88 -17.41
CA GLY A 171 5.56 -6.87 -18.38
C GLY A 171 4.43 -6.33 -19.26
N MET A 172 3.43 -5.71 -18.65
CA MET A 172 2.30 -5.11 -19.38
C MET A 172 2.72 -3.96 -20.29
N ALA A 173 3.63 -3.10 -19.83
CA ALA A 173 4.16 -2.01 -20.65
C ALA A 173 4.90 -2.55 -21.90
N LYS A 174 5.66 -3.65 -21.76
CA LYS A 174 6.33 -4.31 -22.88
C LYS A 174 5.32 -4.88 -23.88
N LEU A 175 4.32 -5.64 -23.41
CA LEU A 175 3.28 -6.23 -24.27
C LEU A 175 2.48 -5.16 -25.02
N ASN A 176 2.13 -4.05 -24.36
CA ASN A 176 1.41 -2.97 -25.03
C ASN A 176 2.25 -2.28 -26.11
N LYS A 177 3.58 -2.19 -25.92
CA LYS A 177 4.49 -1.65 -26.94
C LYS A 177 4.60 -2.58 -28.15
N GLU A 178 4.74 -3.87 -27.93
CA GLU A 178 4.78 -4.90 -28.98
C GLU A 178 3.49 -4.88 -29.81
N ARG A 179 2.33 -4.89 -29.15
CA ARG A 179 1.02 -4.80 -29.81
C ARG A 179 0.85 -3.55 -30.68
N LYS A 180 1.31 -2.38 -30.20
CA LYS A 180 1.27 -1.14 -30.99
C LYS A 180 2.15 -1.23 -32.24
N ASN A 181 3.34 -1.83 -32.12
CA ASN A 181 4.24 -2.01 -33.24
C ASN A 181 3.67 -2.97 -34.29
N ASP A 182 3.01 -4.04 -33.91
CA ASP A 182 2.40 -5.02 -34.80
C ASP A 182 1.22 -4.40 -35.57
N ILE A 183 0.39 -3.59 -34.91
CA ILE A 183 -0.69 -2.84 -35.56
C ILE A 183 -0.10 -1.84 -36.61
N ALA A 184 0.98 -1.12 -36.24
CA ALA A 184 1.61 -0.15 -37.14
C ALA A 184 2.29 -0.81 -38.34
N LYS A 185 2.69 -2.08 -38.26
CA LYS A 185 3.26 -2.84 -39.39
C LYS A 185 2.20 -3.43 -40.30
N ALA A 186 0.97 -3.62 -39.79
CA ALA A 186 -0.15 -4.19 -40.54
C ALA A 186 -1.02 -3.15 -41.27
N ALA A 187 -0.82 -1.86 -40.97
CA ALA A 187 -1.48 -0.71 -41.60
C ALA A 187 -0.60 -0.10 -42.71
#